data_ff4ccd4a308041ee276f00083c528c6b
#
_entry.id   ff4ccd4a308041ee276f00083c528c6b
#
_cell.length_a   1.000
_cell.length_b   1.000
_cell.length_c   1.000
_cell.angle_alpha   90.00
_cell.angle_beta   90.00
_cell.angle_gamma   90.00
#
_symmetry.space_group_name_H-M   'P 1'
#
loop_
_entity.id
_entity.type
_entity.pdbx_description
1 polymer ?
#
loop_
_entity_poly.entity_id
_entity_poly.type
_entity_poly.pdbx_seq_one_letter_code
_entity_poly.pdbx_strand_id
1 'polypeptide(L)'
;MKTPKITLLVIALALLVLMATACNKTDSSANANVNSSPGKSSSSPSGTSSTVSKRFVGTWVEEGEKSDQGSKFTEDGKIIELSSNKTVGTYTTSGDDKATINIAEGGSGSATLESDTRMKMVVGGETAYLTKK
;
A
#
# COMPACT_ATOMS: atom_id res chain seq x y z
N MET A 1 23.26 21.81 -2.84
CA MET A 1 22.32 21.16 -1.92
C MET A 1 21.13 20.69 -2.74
N LYS A 2 21.00 19.37 -3.00
CA LYS A 2 19.85 18.81 -3.74
C LYS A 2 18.76 18.50 -2.70
N THR A 3 17.68 19.26 -2.72
CA THR A 3 16.48 18.97 -1.93
C THR A 3 15.91 17.62 -2.37
N PRO A 4 15.61 16.70 -1.45
CA PRO A 4 15.01 15.42 -1.81
C PRO A 4 13.62 15.65 -2.37
N LYS A 5 13.41 15.26 -3.62
CA LYS A 5 12.16 15.49 -4.38
C LYS A 5 10.95 14.76 -3.79
N ILE A 6 11.17 13.71 -3.03
CA ILE A 6 10.09 12.89 -2.44
C ILE A 6 9.51 13.51 -1.18
N THR A 7 10.33 14.15 -0.35
CA THR A 7 9.82 14.84 0.86
C THR A 7 8.90 16.01 0.51
N LEU A 8 9.07 16.60 -0.68
CA LEU A 8 8.23 17.71 -1.15
C LEU A 8 6.88 17.19 -1.70
N LEU A 9 6.83 15.96 -2.19
CA LEU A 9 5.61 15.36 -2.75
C LEU A 9 4.61 14.98 -1.66
N VAL A 10 5.07 14.46 -0.53
CA VAL A 10 4.20 14.12 0.62
C VAL A 10 3.56 15.38 1.22
N ILE A 11 4.27 16.51 1.22
CA ILE A 11 3.75 17.79 1.73
C ILE A 11 2.77 18.45 0.75
N ALA A 12 2.95 18.27 -0.56
CA ALA A 12 2.06 18.84 -1.56
C ALA A 12 0.70 18.12 -1.64
N LEU A 13 0.63 16.83 -1.30
CA LEU A 13 -0.62 16.06 -1.33
C LEU A 13 -1.51 16.36 -0.12
N ALA A 14 -0.96 16.82 1.00
CA ALA A 14 -1.72 17.16 2.20
C ALA A 14 -2.53 18.46 2.08
N LEU A 15 -2.29 19.28 1.05
CA LEU A 15 -2.94 20.59 0.87
C LEU A 15 -4.13 20.59 -0.11
N LEU A 16 -4.43 19.47 -0.77
CA LEU A 16 -5.46 19.42 -1.82
C LEU A 16 -6.80 18.78 -1.39
N VAL A 17 -7.00 18.43 -0.13
CA VAL A 17 -8.22 17.73 0.35
C VAL A 17 -9.21 18.67 1.06
N LEU A 18 -9.15 19.96 0.84
CA LEU A 18 -10.02 20.93 1.54
C LEU A 18 -10.99 21.67 0.59
N MET A 19 -11.62 21.00 -0.38
CA MET A 19 -12.79 21.58 -1.07
C MET A 19 -13.61 20.48 -1.77
N ALA A 20 -14.54 19.82 -1.08
CA ALA A 20 -15.79 19.36 -1.68
C ALA A 20 -16.71 18.75 -0.61
N THR A 21 -17.28 19.58 0.25
CA THR A 21 -18.57 19.28 0.88
C THR A 21 -19.64 19.91 0.03
N ALA A 22 -20.29 19.12 -0.80
CA ALA A 22 -21.59 19.50 -1.38
C ALA A 22 -22.55 18.35 -1.18
N CYS A 23 -23.53 18.61 -0.34
CA CYS A 23 -24.73 17.82 -0.12
C CYS A 23 -25.42 17.47 -1.44
N ASN A 24 -25.90 16.23 -1.56
CA ASN A 24 -27.18 16.05 -2.24
C ASN A 24 -28.01 14.98 -1.54
N LYS A 25 -29.07 15.44 -0.94
CA LYS A 25 -30.17 14.72 -0.32
C LYS A 25 -31.22 14.53 -1.38
N THR A 26 -31.62 13.32 -1.68
CA THR A 26 -32.89 13.06 -2.34
C THR A 26 -33.49 11.79 -1.78
N ASP A 27 -34.64 12.00 -1.17
CA ASP A 27 -35.58 11.02 -0.64
C ASP A 27 -36.31 10.25 -1.75
N SER A 28 -36.88 9.18 -1.32
CA SER A 28 -38.10 8.48 -1.79
C SER A 28 -37.84 7.12 -2.41
N SER A 29 -38.36 6.11 -1.92
CA SER A 29 -39.64 5.61 -1.56
C SER A 29 -39.66 4.08 -1.72
N ALA A 30 -40.23 3.49 -0.75
CA ALA A 30 -40.70 2.12 -0.56
C ALA A 30 -41.09 1.32 -1.81
N ASN A 31 -40.73 0.04 -1.84
CA ASN A 31 -41.75 -0.99 -1.91
C ASN A 31 -41.27 -2.34 -1.36
N ALA A 32 -42.09 -2.88 -0.51
CA ALA A 32 -41.98 -4.20 0.07
C ALA A 32 -42.34 -5.28 -0.96
N ASN A 33 -41.64 -6.37 -0.96
CA ASN A 33 -42.31 -7.66 -0.93
C ASN A 33 -41.45 -8.82 -0.48
N VAL A 34 -42.05 -9.59 0.35
CA VAL A 34 -41.74 -10.81 1.09
C VAL A 34 -41.40 -11.97 0.15
N ASN A 35 -40.39 -12.79 0.46
CA ASN A 35 -40.63 -14.18 0.84
C ASN A 35 -39.35 -15.03 1.00
N SER A 36 -39.23 -15.64 2.18
CA SER A 36 -38.73 -16.99 2.47
C SER A 36 -37.28 -17.40 2.15
N SER A 37 -36.41 -17.39 3.14
CA SER A 37 -35.93 -18.59 3.94
C SER A 37 -35.04 -19.63 3.29
N PRO A 38 -34.29 -20.43 4.08
CA PRO A 38 -33.00 -20.10 4.66
C PRO A 38 -31.90 -20.97 4.04
N GLY A 39 -30.94 -20.34 3.50
CA GLY A 39 -29.72 -21.02 3.04
C GLY A 39 -28.55 -20.61 3.95
N LYS A 40 -28.33 -21.40 4.99
CA LYS A 40 -27.15 -21.33 5.85
C LYS A 40 -25.93 -21.74 5.00
N SER A 41 -25.25 -20.77 4.45
CA SER A 41 -23.89 -20.93 3.93
C SER A 41 -23.00 -20.00 4.73
N SER A 42 -22.50 -20.54 5.81
CA SER A 42 -21.33 -20.07 6.51
C SER A 42 -20.13 -20.27 5.58
N SER A 43 -19.91 -19.34 4.67
CA SER A 43 -18.61 -19.20 4.05
C SER A 43 -17.78 -18.31 4.98
N SER A 44 -17.15 -18.96 5.94
CA SER A 44 -15.93 -18.45 6.56
C SER A 44 -15.06 -17.90 5.44
N PRO A 45 -14.61 -16.64 5.50
CA PRO A 45 -13.53 -16.24 4.63
C PRO A 45 -12.34 -17.12 5.04
N SER A 46 -12.05 -18.14 4.25
CA SER A 46 -10.74 -18.79 4.27
C SER A 46 -9.73 -17.67 4.12
N GLY A 47 -9.10 -17.32 5.22
CA GLY A 47 -7.92 -16.50 5.22
C GLY A 47 -6.93 -17.19 4.30
N THR A 48 -6.89 -16.77 3.05
CA THR A 48 -5.77 -17.05 2.18
C THR A 48 -4.58 -16.40 2.86
N SER A 49 -3.85 -17.19 3.62
CA SER A 49 -2.52 -16.83 4.10
C SER A 49 -1.71 -16.62 2.81
N SER A 50 -1.72 -15.40 2.32
CA SER A 50 -0.85 -15.01 1.22
C SER A 50 0.56 -15.09 1.78
N THR A 51 1.25 -16.19 1.48
CA THR A 51 2.62 -16.42 1.88
C THR A 51 3.45 -15.38 1.16
N VAL A 52 3.80 -14.33 1.88
CA VAL A 52 4.68 -13.27 1.36
C VAL A 52 6.04 -13.89 1.05
N SER A 53 6.56 -13.63 -0.15
CA SER A 53 7.91 -14.10 -0.51
C SER A 53 8.94 -13.46 0.43
N LYS A 54 9.75 -14.30 1.07
CA LYS A 54 10.81 -13.88 2.01
C LYS A 54 11.86 -12.97 1.36
N ARG A 55 11.96 -12.97 0.04
CA ARG A 55 12.89 -12.10 -0.68
C ARG A 55 12.54 -10.62 -0.51
N PHE A 56 11.25 -10.27 -0.38
CA PHE A 56 10.81 -8.91 -0.11
C PHE A 56 11.03 -8.50 1.34
N VAL A 57 11.01 -9.44 2.27
CA VAL A 57 11.13 -9.16 3.71
C VAL A 57 12.49 -8.55 4.03
N GLY A 58 12.48 -7.44 4.76
CA GLY A 58 13.70 -6.75 5.17
C GLY A 58 13.56 -5.23 5.14
N THR A 59 14.66 -4.55 5.35
CA THR A 59 14.76 -3.10 5.28
C THR A 59 15.22 -2.67 3.90
N TRP A 60 14.49 -1.74 3.31
CA TRP A 60 14.73 -1.20 1.98
C TRP A 60 14.88 0.31 2.05
N VAL A 61 15.92 0.84 1.43
CA VAL A 61 16.23 2.27 1.42
C VAL A 61 16.35 2.72 -0.03
N GLU A 62 15.74 3.84 -0.37
CA GLU A 62 15.84 4.41 -1.71
C GLU A 62 17.29 4.77 -2.05
N GLU A 63 17.69 4.53 -3.28
CA GLU A 63 19.04 4.83 -3.75
C GLU A 63 19.32 6.34 -3.63
N GLY A 64 20.36 6.67 -2.87
CA GLY A 64 20.73 8.07 -2.60
C GLY A 64 20.18 8.64 -1.30
N GLU A 65 19.31 7.93 -0.59
CA GLU A 65 18.78 8.34 0.70
C GLU A 65 19.58 7.75 1.87
N LYS A 66 19.38 8.34 3.06
CA LYS A 66 20.00 7.86 4.29
C LYS A 66 19.33 6.59 4.77
N SER A 67 20.07 5.76 5.52
CA SER A 67 19.60 4.47 6.01
C SER A 67 18.40 4.53 6.97
N ASP A 68 18.13 5.68 7.57
CA ASP A 68 17.00 5.95 8.45
C ASP A 68 15.72 6.38 7.71
N GLN A 69 15.84 6.66 6.41
CA GLN A 69 14.73 7.09 5.54
C GLN A 69 14.20 5.97 4.64
N GLY A 70 14.24 4.76 5.14
CA GLY A 70 13.76 3.59 4.40
C GLY A 70 12.43 3.06 4.90
N SER A 71 12.06 1.90 4.37
CA SER A 71 10.88 1.16 4.76
C SER A 71 11.22 -0.28 5.09
N LYS A 72 10.57 -0.84 6.11
CA LYS A 72 10.65 -2.24 6.47
C LYS A 72 9.45 -2.99 5.91
N PHE A 73 9.73 -3.98 5.09
CA PHE A 73 8.74 -4.94 4.59
C PHE A 73 8.70 -6.15 5.52
N THR A 74 7.55 -6.47 6.06
CA THR A 74 7.37 -7.49 7.10
C THR A 74 6.79 -8.79 6.52
N GLU A 75 6.95 -9.90 7.21
CA GLU A 75 6.43 -11.21 6.78
C GLU A 75 4.89 -11.27 6.75
N ASP A 76 4.22 -10.41 7.50
CA ASP A 76 2.77 -10.28 7.51
C ASP A 76 2.24 -9.30 6.45
N GLY A 77 3.09 -8.88 5.50
CA GLY A 77 2.70 -8.07 4.35
C GLY A 77 2.51 -6.59 4.65
N LYS A 78 3.09 -6.07 5.74
CA LYS A 78 3.06 -4.64 6.07
C LYS A 78 4.31 -3.92 5.58
N ILE A 79 4.15 -2.64 5.30
CA ILE A 79 5.23 -1.70 5.00
C ILE A 79 5.28 -0.68 6.14
N ILE A 80 6.39 -0.65 6.85
CA ILE A 80 6.61 0.23 8.00
C ILE A 80 7.68 1.25 7.63
N GLU A 81 7.38 2.53 7.74
CA GLU A 81 8.35 3.61 7.55
C GLU A 81 9.32 3.65 8.74
N LEU A 82 10.62 3.67 8.47
CA LEU A 82 11.64 3.62 9.53
C LEU A 82 11.69 4.91 10.37
N SER A 83 11.50 6.05 9.74
CA SER A 83 11.58 7.36 10.40
C SER A 83 10.50 7.58 11.45
N SER A 84 9.29 7.08 11.20
CA SER A 84 8.12 7.27 12.08
C SER A 84 7.70 6.00 12.82
N ASN A 85 8.23 4.84 12.43
CA ASN A 85 7.81 3.51 12.88
C ASN A 85 6.31 3.25 12.71
N LYS A 86 5.70 3.85 11.69
CA LYS A 86 4.29 3.68 11.37
C LYS A 86 4.11 2.75 10.18
N THR A 87 3.03 1.99 10.21
CA THR A 87 2.59 1.24 9.02
C THR A 87 2.04 2.23 8.01
N VAL A 88 2.71 2.33 6.86
CA VAL A 88 2.34 3.24 5.75
C VAL A 88 1.66 2.52 4.61
N GLY A 89 1.64 1.18 4.62
CA GLY A 89 1.01 0.41 3.58
C GLY A 89 1.06 -1.08 3.81
N THR A 90 0.58 -1.82 2.82
CA THR A 90 0.61 -3.27 2.77
C THR A 90 1.13 -3.73 1.42
N TYR A 91 1.59 -4.98 1.34
CA TYR A 91 1.98 -5.61 0.09
C TYR A 91 1.59 -7.09 0.06
N THR A 92 1.38 -7.58 -1.14
CA THR A 92 1.14 -9.00 -1.44
C THR A 92 2.05 -9.42 -2.56
N THR A 93 2.66 -10.60 -2.46
CA THR A 93 3.57 -11.07 -3.50
C THR A 93 2.84 -11.92 -4.53
N SER A 94 3.27 -11.81 -5.79
CA SER A 94 2.86 -12.65 -6.90
C SER A 94 4.11 -13.32 -7.46
N GLY A 95 4.38 -14.53 -6.97
CA GLY A 95 5.66 -15.20 -7.20
C GLY A 95 6.77 -14.65 -6.31
N ASP A 96 8.03 -14.90 -6.70
CA ASP A 96 9.20 -14.59 -5.88
C ASP A 96 9.77 -13.20 -6.09
N ASP A 97 9.46 -12.55 -7.21
CA ASP A 97 10.09 -11.33 -7.67
C ASP A 97 9.13 -10.15 -7.85
N LYS A 98 7.82 -10.36 -7.69
CA LYS A 98 6.79 -9.32 -7.90
C LYS A 98 5.90 -9.16 -6.69
N ALA A 99 5.53 -7.92 -6.40
CA ALA A 99 4.56 -7.58 -5.39
C ALA A 99 3.63 -6.46 -5.84
N THR A 100 2.40 -6.53 -5.37
CA THR A 100 1.45 -5.40 -5.42
C THR A 100 1.55 -4.64 -4.11
N ILE A 101 1.63 -3.32 -4.20
CA ILE A 101 1.77 -2.41 -3.07
C ILE A 101 0.51 -1.57 -2.94
N ASN A 102 0.04 -1.37 -1.72
CA ASN A 102 -1.03 -0.45 -1.39
C ASN A 102 -0.53 0.48 -0.27
N ILE A 103 -0.37 1.75 -0.59
CA ILE A 103 0.03 2.79 0.37
C ILE A 103 -1.23 3.47 0.88
N ALA A 104 -1.35 3.62 2.19
CA ALA A 104 -2.55 4.14 2.84
C ALA A 104 -2.92 5.56 2.34
N GLU A 105 -1.93 6.39 2.04
CA GLU A 105 -2.12 7.78 1.59
C GLU A 105 -1.68 8.02 0.14
N GLY A 106 -1.15 6.99 -0.53
CA GLY A 106 -0.49 7.16 -1.84
C GLY A 106 -1.04 6.31 -2.99
N GLY A 107 -2.07 5.50 -2.73
CA GLY A 107 -2.66 4.63 -3.75
C GLY A 107 -1.92 3.31 -3.93
N SER A 108 -2.15 2.69 -5.08
CA SER A 108 -1.61 1.35 -5.39
C SER A 108 -0.42 1.44 -6.33
N GLY A 109 0.43 0.43 -6.26
CA GLY A 109 1.59 0.32 -7.11
C GLY A 109 2.10 -1.12 -7.22
N SER A 110 3.30 -1.26 -7.75
CA SER A 110 3.98 -2.53 -7.89
C SER A 110 5.43 -2.44 -7.45
N ALA A 111 5.97 -3.55 -6.98
CA ALA A 111 7.39 -3.72 -6.77
C ALA A 111 7.90 -4.93 -7.55
N THR A 112 9.10 -4.83 -8.08
CA THR A 112 9.78 -5.91 -8.78
C THR A 112 11.20 -6.00 -8.26
N LEU A 113 11.60 -7.19 -7.80
CA LEU A 113 12.98 -7.47 -7.44
C LEU A 113 13.82 -7.62 -8.71
N GLU A 114 14.81 -6.75 -8.87
CA GLU A 114 15.82 -6.88 -9.92
C GLU A 114 16.96 -7.81 -9.49
N SER A 115 17.17 -7.89 -8.17
CA SER A 115 18.08 -8.82 -7.50
C SER A 115 17.65 -9.03 -6.05
N ASP A 116 18.39 -9.83 -5.27
CA ASP A 116 18.10 -10.04 -3.85
C ASP A 116 18.31 -8.78 -2.99
N THR A 117 19.04 -7.81 -3.52
CA THR A 117 19.40 -6.56 -2.84
C THR A 117 18.89 -5.31 -3.54
N ARG A 118 18.21 -5.44 -4.69
CA ARG A 118 17.70 -4.29 -5.45
C ARG A 118 16.26 -4.51 -5.88
N MET A 119 15.43 -3.52 -5.63
CA MET A 119 14.01 -3.51 -5.95
C MET A 119 13.63 -2.24 -6.70
N LYS A 120 12.90 -2.40 -7.78
CA LYS A 120 12.20 -1.31 -8.46
C LYS A 120 10.79 -1.22 -7.92
N MET A 121 10.38 -0.06 -7.46
CA MET A 121 9.03 0.23 -6.97
C MET A 121 8.37 1.31 -7.83
N VAL A 122 7.11 1.12 -8.18
CA VAL A 122 6.31 2.09 -8.94
C VAL A 122 5.01 2.33 -8.17
N VAL A 123 4.82 3.54 -7.68
CA VAL A 123 3.61 3.94 -6.94
C VAL A 123 3.16 5.31 -7.44
N GLY A 124 1.87 5.47 -7.73
CA GLY A 124 1.33 6.74 -8.22
C GLY A 124 1.92 7.22 -9.55
N GLY A 125 2.53 6.32 -10.33
CA GLY A 125 3.22 6.65 -11.58
C GLY A 125 4.69 7.04 -11.42
N GLU A 126 5.18 7.20 -10.20
CA GLU A 126 6.59 7.46 -9.90
C GLU A 126 7.38 6.17 -9.71
N THR A 127 8.63 6.18 -10.15
CA THR A 127 9.53 5.03 -10.02
C THR A 127 10.64 5.37 -9.02
N ALA A 128 10.83 4.49 -8.05
CA ALA A 128 11.93 4.50 -7.11
C ALA A 128 12.73 3.20 -7.18
N TYR A 129 14.02 3.29 -6.96
CA TYR A 129 14.90 2.13 -6.81
C TYR A 129 15.35 2.04 -5.35
N LEU A 130 15.19 0.86 -4.76
CA LEU A 130 15.51 0.63 -3.37
C LEU A 130 16.59 -0.45 -3.25
N THR A 131 17.46 -0.27 -2.26
CA THR A 131 18.52 -1.21 -1.93
C THR A 131 18.24 -1.83 -0.56
N LYS A 132 18.40 -3.14 -0.46
CA LYS A 132 18.24 -3.89 0.80
C LYS A 132 19.45 -3.65 1.71
N LYS A 133 19.17 -3.45 3.00
CA LYS A 133 20.16 -3.24 4.06
C LYS A 133 20.27 -4.42 4.98
#